data_5af3c637bc6a79dd6cdb0081e6535046
#
_entry.id   5af3c637bc6a79dd6cdb0081e6535046
#
_cell.length_a   1.000
_cell.length_b   1.000
_cell.length_c   1.000
_cell.angle_alpha   90.00
_cell.angle_beta   90.00
_cell.angle_gamma   90.00
#
_symmetry.space_group_name_H-M   'P 1'
#
loop_
_entity.id
_entity.type
_entity.pdbx_description
1 polymer ?
#
loop_
_entity_poly.entity_id
_entity_poly.type
_entity_poly.pdbx_seq_one_letter_code
_entity_poly.pdbx_strand_id
1 'polypeptide(L)'
;MLFGRKMPSSEKFRDYVLAQFKGELRVTTRKMMGEYILYADGKIFGGIYDDRLLVKPVAAAKSMLPDAKLQLPYDGAKPMLRVTAEQIADKGLLARLLDAMLPELPAVKKKK
;
A
#
# COMPACT_ATOMS: atom_id res chain seq x y z
N MET A 1 -24.26 -1.27 12.50
CA MET A 1 -23.30 -1.73 12.16
C MET A 1 -23.38 -2.66 11.09
N LEU A 2 -22.42 -2.90 10.49
CA LEU A 2 -22.47 -3.65 9.45
C LEU A 2 -21.97 -4.91 9.67
N PHE A 3 -22.46 -5.74 9.88
CA PHE A 3 -22.35 -6.95 10.31
C PHE A 3 -21.70 -7.87 9.37
N GLY A 4 -20.47 -7.93 9.40
CA GLY A 4 -19.74 -8.84 8.62
C GLY A 4 -19.63 -8.54 7.17
N ARG A 5 -20.20 -7.41 6.72
CA ARG A 5 -20.07 -7.07 5.41
C ARG A 5 -18.79 -6.41 5.18
N LYS A 6 -18.08 -6.78 4.14
CA LYS A 6 -16.87 -6.14 3.82
C LYS A 6 -17.20 -4.82 3.22
N MET A 7 -16.54 -3.78 3.65
CA MET A 7 -16.77 -2.45 3.16
C MET A 7 -15.70 -2.07 2.19
N PRO A 8 -16.02 -1.35 1.12
CA PRO A 8 -14.97 -0.84 0.26
C PRO A 8 -14.12 0.15 1.02
N SER A 9 -12.90 0.32 0.60
CA SER A 9 -12.01 1.29 1.21
C SER A 9 -12.51 2.69 0.94
N SER A 10 -12.37 3.58 1.93
CA SER A 10 -12.91 4.91 1.81
C SER A 10 -11.95 5.83 1.09
N GLU A 11 -12.52 6.83 0.42
CA GLU A 11 -11.71 7.84 -0.23
C GLU A 11 -10.96 8.68 0.78
N LYS A 12 -11.52 8.84 1.96
CA LYS A 12 -10.85 9.60 3.00
C LYS A 12 -9.58 8.90 3.45
N PHE A 13 -9.62 7.60 3.60
CA PHE A 13 -8.43 6.87 4.00
C PHE A 13 -7.39 6.91 2.88
N ARG A 14 -7.85 6.76 1.62
CA ARG A 14 -6.95 6.86 0.48
C ARG A 14 -6.24 8.21 0.47
N ASP A 15 -7.00 9.28 0.63
CA ASP A 15 -6.42 10.62 0.58
C ASP A 15 -5.47 10.85 1.75
N TYR A 16 -5.80 10.32 2.92
CA TYR A 16 -4.93 10.43 4.08
C TYR A 16 -3.60 9.73 3.82
N VAL A 17 -3.65 8.51 3.27
CA VAL A 17 -2.42 7.77 2.98
C VAL A 17 -1.59 8.50 1.94
N LEU A 18 -2.22 8.98 0.87
CA LEU A 18 -1.47 9.67 -0.16
C LEU A 18 -0.78 10.92 0.36
N ALA A 19 -1.42 11.61 1.29
CA ALA A 19 -0.82 12.82 1.86
C ALA A 19 0.45 12.50 2.63
N GLN A 20 0.58 11.28 3.14
CA GLN A 20 1.77 10.92 3.91
C GLN A 20 3.01 10.73 3.05
N PHE A 21 2.84 10.60 1.75
CA PHE A 21 3.99 10.52 0.84
C PHE A 21 4.50 11.91 0.43
N LYS A 22 3.74 12.94 0.77
CA LYS A 22 4.18 14.32 0.63
C LYS A 22 4.60 14.75 -0.76
N GLY A 23 4.13 14.07 -1.76
CA GLY A 23 4.38 14.47 -3.12
C GLY A 23 5.78 14.34 -3.61
N GLU A 24 6.66 13.74 -2.82
CA GLU A 24 7.99 13.59 -3.27
C GLU A 24 8.16 12.56 -4.34
N LEU A 25 7.29 11.61 -4.42
CA LEU A 25 7.36 10.55 -5.40
C LEU A 25 6.08 10.58 -6.21
N ARG A 26 6.15 10.10 -7.41
CA ARG A 26 4.94 10.07 -8.21
C ARG A 26 4.09 8.89 -7.80
N VAL A 27 3.32 9.09 -6.78
CA VAL A 27 2.43 8.06 -6.28
C VAL A 27 1.05 8.30 -6.86
N THR A 28 0.52 7.28 -7.51
CA THR A 28 -0.82 7.36 -8.08
C THR A 28 -1.64 6.18 -7.61
N THR A 29 -2.94 6.26 -7.75
CA THR A 29 -3.82 5.18 -7.38
C THR A 29 -4.71 4.80 -8.52
N ARG A 30 -5.20 3.57 -8.48
CA ARG A 30 -6.17 3.12 -9.43
C ARG A 30 -7.25 2.37 -8.66
N LYS A 31 -8.47 2.81 -8.80
CA LYS A 31 -9.56 2.16 -8.11
C LYS A 31 -9.90 0.88 -8.83
N MET A 32 -10.09 -0.19 -8.06
CA MET A 32 -10.44 -1.45 -8.65
C MET A 32 -11.31 -2.22 -7.69
N MET A 33 -12.56 -2.44 -8.07
CA MET A 33 -13.49 -3.23 -7.28
C MET A 33 -13.62 -2.73 -5.84
N GLY A 34 -13.66 -1.42 -5.68
CA GLY A 34 -13.83 -0.82 -4.36
C GLY A 34 -12.55 -0.64 -3.58
N GLU A 35 -11.43 -1.09 -4.13
CA GLU A 35 -10.14 -0.95 -3.46
C GLU A 35 -9.23 -0.07 -4.30
N TYR A 36 -8.06 0.24 -3.77
CA TYR A 36 -7.14 1.10 -4.49
C TYR A 36 -5.78 0.44 -4.63
N ILE A 37 -5.28 0.37 -5.84
CA ILE A 37 -3.94 -0.14 -6.08
C ILE A 37 -3.01 1.06 -6.13
N LEU A 38 -1.88 0.97 -5.46
CA LEU A 38 -0.94 2.07 -5.34
C LEU A 38 0.27 1.83 -6.22
N TYR A 39 0.60 2.87 -6.99
CA TYR A 39 1.73 2.82 -7.91
C TYR A 39 2.72 3.92 -7.56
N ALA A 40 3.99 3.66 -7.80
CA ALA A 40 5.02 4.69 -7.72
C ALA A 40 5.91 4.52 -8.93
N ASP A 41 6.05 5.57 -9.72
CA ASP A 41 6.83 5.52 -10.95
C ASP A 41 6.41 4.36 -11.84
N GLY A 42 5.10 4.11 -11.89
CA GLY A 42 4.56 3.04 -12.72
C GLY A 42 4.70 1.64 -12.16
N LYS A 43 5.24 1.50 -10.96
CA LYS A 43 5.38 0.18 -10.35
C LYS A 43 4.36 0.03 -9.22
N ILE A 44 3.75 -1.13 -9.11
CA ILE A 44 2.81 -1.39 -8.04
C ILE A 44 3.58 -1.68 -6.76
N PHE A 45 3.34 -0.92 -5.70
CA PHE A 45 4.04 -1.18 -4.45
C PHE A 45 3.12 -1.66 -3.34
N GLY A 46 1.83 -1.52 -3.51
CA GLY A 46 0.91 -1.96 -2.48
C GLY A 46 -0.50 -1.57 -2.85
N GLY A 47 -1.33 -1.44 -1.85
CA GLY A 47 -2.70 -1.05 -2.09
C GLY A 47 -3.43 -0.77 -0.79
N ILE A 48 -4.63 -0.25 -0.93
CA ILE A 48 -5.50 0.01 0.19
C ILE A 48 -6.68 -0.94 0.05
N TYR A 49 -6.80 -1.85 1.02
CA TYR A 49 -7.80 -2.89 0.99
C TYR A 49 -8.55 -2.88 2.31
N ASP A 50 -9.84 -2.63 2.27
CA ASP A 50 -10.65 -2.66 3.49
C ASP A 50 -10.10 -1.68 4.51
N ASP A 51 -9.73 -0.48 4.04
CA ASP A 51 -9.12 0.58 4.86
C ASP A 51 -7.86 0.11 5.59
N ARG A 52 -7.09 -0.75 4.94
CA ARG A 52 -5.77 -1.15 5.43
C ARG A 52 -4.75 -0.82 4.37
N LEU A 53 -3.62 -0.27 4.76
CA LEU A 53 -2.52 -0.06 3.82
C LEU A 53 -1.64 -1.29 3.85
N LEU A 54 -1.54 -1.96 2.73
CA LEU A 54 -0.69 -3.14 2.60
C LEU A 54 0.36 -2.87 1.54
N VAL A 55 1.58 -3.31 1.79
CA VAL A 55 2.67 -3.14 0.82
C VAL A 55 3.27 -4.48 0.47
N LYS A 56 3.89 -4.55 -0.69
CA LYS A 56 4.51 -5.79 -1.14
C LYS A 56 5.64 -6.18 -0.20
N PRO A 57 5.76 -7.46 0.11
CA PRO A 57 6.77 -7.91 1.08
C PRO A 57 8.15 -8.10 0.45
N VAL A 58 8.66 -7.05 -0.19
CA VAL A 58 10.03 -7.10 -0.67
C VAL A 58 10.99 -6.96 0.50
N ALA A 59 12.24 -7.27 0.28
CA ALA A 59 13.21 -7.32 1.36
C ALA A 59 13.34 -6.00 2.09
N ALA A 60 13.32 -4.89 1.36
CA ALA A 60 13.42 -3.59 2.00
C ALA A 60 12.23 -3.32 2.91
N ALA A 61 11.02 -3.72 2.49
CA ALA A 61 9.84 -3.53 3.31
C ALA A 61 9.91 -4.37 4.57
N LYS A 62 10.35 -5.61 4.45
CA LYS A 62 10.49 -6.47 5.63
C LYS A 62 11.52 -5.91 6.59
N SER A 63 12.58 -5.34 6.08
CA SER A 63 13.62 -4.76 6.91
C SER A 63 13.14 -3.54 7.66
N MET A 64 12.37 -2.67 7.02
CA MET A 64 11.89 -1.46 7.65
C MET A 64 10.67 -1.70 8.52
N LEU A 65 9.95 -2.78 8.29
CA LEU A 65 8.74 -3.11 9.05
C LEU A 65 8.90 -4.51 9.65
N PRO A 66 9.87 -4.69 10.55
CA PRO A 66 10.20 -6.04 11.01
C PRO A 66 9.07 -6.72 11.77
N ASP A 67 8.18 -5.93 12.38
CA ASP A 67 7.08 -6.52 13.12
C ASP A 67 5.78 -6.54 12.35
N ALA A 68 5.81 -6.21 11.08
CA ALA A 68 4.59 -6.16 10.30
C ALA A 68 4.03 -7.55 10.09
N LYS A 69 2.72 -7.65 10.12
CA LYS A 69 2.07 -8.92 9.91
C LYS A 69 1.71 -9.07 8.46
N LEU A 70 1.80 -10.30 7.98
CA LEU A 70 1.37 -10.59 6.63
C LEU A 70 -0.14 -10.76 6.65
N GLN A 71 -0.81 -10.11 5.74
CA GLN A 71 -2.26 -10.20 5.62
C GLN A 71 -2.62 -10.34 4.16
N LEU A 72 -3.73 -11.00 3.92
CA LEU A 72 -4.21 -11.14 2.56
C LEU A 72 -5.03 -9.91 2.20
N PRO A 73 -4.76 -9.28 1.06
CA PRO A 73 -5.60 -8.17 0.63
C PRO A 73 -7.00 -8.64 0.27
N TYR A 74 -7.13 -9.86 -0.23
CA TYR A 74 -8.41 -10.48 -0.50
C TYR A 74 -8.18 -11.98 -0.64
N ASP A 75 -9.24 -12.74 -0.67
CA ASP A 75 -9.12 -14.18 -0.74
C ASP A 75 -8.40 -14.59 -2.01
N GLY A 76 -7.45 -15.47 -1.87
CA GLY A 76 -6.71 -15.98 -3.02
C GLY A 76 -5.52 -15.17 -3.43
N ALA A 77 -5.32 -14.02 -2.80
CA ALA A 77 -4.18 -13.16 -3.15
C ALA A 77 -2.95 -13.58 -2.37
N LYS A 78 -1.80 -13.08 -2.79
CA LYS A 78 -0.58 -13.31 -2.05
C LYS A 78 -0.53 -12.40 -0.83
N PRO A 79 0.06 -12.86 0.26
CA PRO A 79 0.12 -12.04 1.47
C PRO A 79 0.96 -10.78 1.25
N MET A 80 0.58 -9.73 1.94
CA MET A 80 1.29 -8.46 1.89
C MET A 80 1.50 -7.98 3.33
N LEU A 81 2.43 -7.04 3.53
CA LEU A 81 2.73 -6.53 4.85
C LEU A 81 1.78 -5.40 5.20
N ARG A 82 1.23 -5.45 6.40
CA ARG A 82 0.34 -4.38 6.83
C ARG A 82 1.13 -3.25 7.49
N VAL A 83 0.86 -2.03 7.05
CA VAL A 83 1.44 -0.85 7.66
C VAL A 83 0.42 -0.34 8.67
N THR A 84 0.81 -0.23 9.93
CA THR A 84 -0.12 0.12 10.98
C THR A 84 -0.47 1.60 10.95
N ALA A 85 -1.53 1.97 11.65
CA ALA A 85 -1.92 3.37 11.73
C ALA A 85 -0.81 4.24 12.28
N GLU A 86 -0.08 3.73 13.26
CA GLU A 86 1.02 4.48 13.84
C GLU A 86 2.15 4.67 12.85
N GLN A 87 2.42 3.66 12.05
CA GLN A 87 3.46 3.77 11.05
C GLN A 87 3.04 4.73 9.93
N ILE A 88 1.78 4.73 9.56
CA ILE A 88 1.30 5.66 8.54
C ILE A 88 1.45 7.09 9.04
N ALA A 89 1.18 7.32 10.31
CA ALA A 89 1.28 8.66 10.89
C ALA A 89 2.72 9.11 11.15
N ASP A 90 3.67 8.19 11.11
CA ASP A 90 5.06 8.52 11.40
C ASP A 90 5.60 9.37 10.26
N LYS A 91 5.97 10.61 10.58
CA LYS A 91 6.35 11.56 9.59
C LYS A 91 7.51 11.06 8.76
N GLY A 92 7.33 11.02 7.48
CA GLY A 92 8.39 10.61 6.55
C GLY A 92 8.62 9.13 6.40
N LEU A 93 7.99 8.30 7.23
CA LEU A 93 8.25 6.87 7.13
C LEU A 93 7.82 6.30 5.80
N LEU A 94 6.63 6.65 5.32
CA LEU A 94 6.15 6.08 4.06
C LEU A 94 7.02 6.50 2.89
N ALA A 95 7.50 7.73 2.88
CA ALA A 95 8.37 8.17 1.81
C ALA A 95 9.69 7.40 1.83
N ARG A 96 10.26 7.20 3.02
CA ARG A 96 11.51 6.44 3.13
C ARG A 96 11.31 4.99 2.77
N LEU A 97 10.16 4.44 3.17
CA LEU A 97 9.84 3.05 2.86
C LEU A 97 9.76 2.86 1.35
N LEU A 98 9.05 3.76 0.68
CA LEU A 98 8.88 3.64 -0.75
C LEU A 98 10.21 3.79 -1.48
N ASP A 99 11.03 4.74 -1.05
CA ASP A 99 12.36 4.89 -1.65
C ASP A 99 13.15 3.61 -1.54
N ALA A 100 13.08 2.94 -0.41
CA ALA A 100 13.82 1.70 -0.21
C ALA A 100 13.22 0.55 -1.03
N MET A 101 11.90 0.56 -1.21
CA MET A 101 11.25 -0.52 -1.94
C MET A 101 11.41 -0.41 -3.45
N LEU A 102 11.46 0.81 -3.97
CA LEU A 102 11.42 1.00 -5.42
C LEU A 102 12.41 0.15 -6.22
N PRO A 103 13.67 0.06 -5.83
CA PRO A 103 14.60 -0.76 -6.62
C PRO A 103 14.25 -2.23 -6.64
N GLU A 104 13.43 -2.67 -5.68
CA GLU A 104 13.10 -4.09 -5.58
C GLU A 104 11.75 -4.42 -6.18
N LEU A 105 11.03 -3.43 -6.68
CA LEU A 105 9.71 -3.68 -7.24
C LEU A 105 9.82 -4.04 -8.71
N PRO A 106 9.06 -5.03 -9.15
CA PRO A 106 9.10 -5.38 -10.56
C PRO A 106 8.40 -4.32 -11.39
N ALA A 107 8.90 -4.08 -12.56
CA ALA A 107 8.24 -3.16 -13.45
C ALA A 107 6.94 -3.76 -13.94
N VAL A 108 5.95 -2.91 -14.13
CA VAL A 108 4.69 -3.37 -14.67
C VAL A 108 4.87 -3.62 -16.15
N LYS A 109 4.46 -4.81 -16.61
CA LYS A 109 4.58 -5.09 -17.98
C LYS A 109 3.64 -4.28 -18.79
N LYS A 110 4.14 -3.64 -19.83
CA LYS A 110 3.27 -2.88 -20.65
C LYS A 110 2.76 -3.72 -21.75
N LYS A 111 1.49 -3.51 -22.08
CA LYS A 111 0.96 -4.22 -23.17
C LYS A 111 1.29 -3.48 -24.38
N LYS A 112 1.61 -4.13 -25.40
CA LYS A 112 1.96 -3.43 -26.61
C LYS A 112 0.82 -3.30 -27.51
#